data_b119738228b99475e0cde2741f14cd4c
#
_entry.id   b119738228b99475e0cde2741f14cd4c
#
_cell.length_a   1.000
_cell.length_b   1.000
_cell.length_c   1.000
_cell.angle_alpha   90.00
_cell.angle_beta   90.00
_cell.angle_gamma   90.00
#
_symmetry.space_group_name_H-M   'P 1'
#
loop_
_entity.id
_entity.type
_entity.pdbx_description
1 polymer ?
#
loop_
_entity_poly.entity_id
_entity_poly.type
_entity_poly.pdbx_seq_one_letter_code
_entity_poly.pdbx_strand_id
1 'polypeptide(L)'
;SAASDVYKRQAVKIAPDNVETLANMATIYLEQGDVERAYSNAKKSFTFDPYNAPNNFNIGQIYALYLNQPDSAKKYFERAIKIEPYSIKSVPAYINLAIIEGNSGNLQNAYKYAQKAVELKPEDDGIQYNVAQILSDIQKTKEALSAVSKAIEINPAEVEYYNLKGAILIDMQKFNEAIKVFHTCIEIEPNFGGAYYNLGYIYGELNNYEQSIYFYNKAVQQNFDLEATLVNLALQEIKANKKASACAHLEEAYQLGRTDIKPLMNKYCK
;
A
#
# COMPACT_ATOMS: atom_id res chain seq x y z
N SER A 1 -21.63 4.01 -6.48
CA SER A 1 -22.61 3.14 -7.16
C SER A 1 -23.18 3.88 -8.36
N ALA A 2 -23.54 3.16 -9.46
CA ALA A 2 -24.06 3.76 -10.71
C ALA A 2 -25.27 4.72 -10.48
N ALA A 3 -26.09 4.47 -9.49
CA ALA A 3 -27.20 5.36 -9.12
C ALA A 3 -26.72 6.71 -8.55
N SER A 4 -25.65 6.72 -7.74
CA SER A 4 -25.03 7.94 -7.21
C SER A 4 -24.48 8.81 -8.32
N ASP A 5 -23.87 8.21 -9.35
CA ASP A 5 -23.29 8.95 -10.50
C ASP A 5 -24.35 9.57 -11.40
N VAL A 6 -25.49 8.89 -11.56
CA VAL A 6 -26.65 9.44 -12.30
C VAL A 6 -27.19 10.67 -11.59
N TYR A 7 -27.38 10.62 -10.25
CA TYR A 7 -27.85 11.77 -9.47
C TYR A 7 -26.85 12.94 -9.50
N LYS A 8 -25.56 12.67 -9.35
CA LYS A 8 -24.50 13.69 -9.45
C LYS A 8 -24.51 14.37 -10.82
N ARG A 9 -24.65 13.60 -11.91
CA ARG A 9 -24.75 14.15 -13.30
C ARG A 9 -26.02 14.94 -13.56
N GLN A 10 -27.13 14.58 -12.90
CA GLN A 10 -28.38 15.35 -13.00
C GLN A 10 -28.26 16.70 -12.26
N ALA A 11 -27.64 16.73 -11.08
CA ALA A 11 -27.39 17.97 -10.33
C ALA A 11 -26.58 19.00 -11.17
N VAL A 12 -25.62 18.52 -11.96
CA VAL A 12 -24.83 19.34 -12.92
C VAL A 12 -25.69 20.07 -13.94
N LYS A 13 -26.76 19.42 -14.44
CA LYS A 13 -27.65 20.03 -15.43
C LYS A 13 -28.55 21.10 -14.82
N ILE A 14 -28.84 21.01 -13.53
CA ILE A 14 -29.78 21.90 -12.83
C ILE A 14 -29.06 23.15 -12.28
N ALA A 15 -27.83 23.00 -11.77
CA ALA A 15 -27.07 24.10 -11.17
C ALA A 15 -25.54 23.96 -11.47
N PRO A 16 -25.10 24.24 -12.70
CA PRO A 16 -23.73 23.97 -13.16
C PRO A 16 -22.65 24.78 -12.42
N ASP A 17 -23.02 25.89 -11.82
CA ASP A 17 -22.11 26.80 -11.10
C ASP A 17 -22.25 26.72 -9.56
N ASN A 18 -22.98 25.72 -9.07
CA ASN A 18 -23.07 25.47 -7.64
C ASN A 18 -21.78 24.84 -7.12
N VAL A 19 -21.30 25.32 -5.97
CA VAL A 19 -20.05 24.88 -5.31
C VAL A 19 -20.01 23.36 -5.12
N GLU A 20 -21.07 22.80 -4.60
CA GLU A 20 -21.18 21.36 -4.35
C GLU A 20 -21.21 20.55 -5.65
N THR A 21 -21.92 21.04 -6.65
CA THR A 21 -21.99 20.44 -7.98
C THR A 21 -20.58 20.41 -8.63
N LEU A 22 -19.85 21.52 -8.60
CA LEU A 22 -18.50 21.60 -9.13
C LEU A 22 -17.51 20.68 -8.38
N ALA A 23 -17.61 20.61 -7.04
CA ALA A 23 -16.79 19.70 -6.23
C ALA A 23 -17.10 18.22 -6.55
N ASN A 24 -18.37 17.87 -6.74
CA ASN A 24 -18.78 16.53 -7.16
C ASN A 24 -18.32 16.18 -8.56
N MET A 25 -18.34 17.14 -9.50
CA MET A 25 -17.79 16.97 -10.85
C MET A 25 -16.27 16.71 -10.80
N ALA A 26 -15.55 17.46 -9.98
CA ALA A 26 -14.12 17.23 -9.80
C ALA A 26 -13.84 15.80 -9.33
N THR A 27 -14.61 15.28 -8.37
CA THR A 27 -14.51 13.88 -7.92
C THR A 27 -14.75 12.89 -9.07
N ILE A 28 -15.84 13.08 -9.84
CA ILE A 28 -16.17 12.19 -10.97
C ILE A 28 -15.06 12.20 -12.02
N TYR A 29 -14.50 13.35 -12.34
CA TYR A 29 -13.42 13.45 -13.32
C TYR A 29 -12.12 12.82 -12.80
N LEU A 30 -11.83 12.91 -11.49
CA LEU A 30 -10.71 12.17 -10.88
C LEU A 30 -10.88 10.66 -11.00
N GLU A 31 -12.08 10.14 -10.71
CA GLU A 31 -12.41 8.72 -10.89
C GLU A 31 -12.29 8.25 -12.34
N GLN A 32 -12.47 9.15 -13.30
CA GLN A 32 -12.31 8.89 -14.74
C GLN A 32 -10.88 9.11 -15.26
N GLY A 33 -9.96 9.59 -14.42
CA GLY A 33 -8.59 9.94 -14.80
C GLY A 33 -8.48 11.25 -15.59
N ASP A 34 -9.56 12.04 -15.71
CA ASP A 34 -9.56 13.33 -16.42
C ASP A 34 -9.14 14.46 -15.47
N VAL A 35 -7.82 14.54 -15.27
CA VAL A 35 -7.21 15.46 -14.29
C VAL A 35 -7.44 16.93 -14.65
N GLU A 36 -7.45 17.28 -15.93
CA GLU A 36 -7.61 18.67 -16.37
C GLU A 36 -9.01 19.18 -16.02
N ARG A 37 -10.06 18.41 -16.37
CA ARG A 37 -11.43 18.77 -16.00
C ARG A 37 -11.67 18.72 -14.52
N ALA A 38 -11.07 17.75 -13.81
CA ALA A 38 -11.12 17.68 -12.36
C ALA A 38 -10.54 18.96 -11.72
N TYR A 39 -9.34 19.35 -12.13
CA TYR A 39 -8.68 20.54 -11.58
C TYR A 39 -9.43 21.83 -11.91
N SER A 40 -9.91 21.98 -13.13
CA SER A 40 -10.70 23.15 -13.56
C SER A 40 -11.95 23.32 -12.69
N ASN A 41 -12.73 22.24 -12.49
CA ASN A 41 -13.94 22.26 -11.66
C ASN A 41 -13.63 22.51 -10.19
N ALA A 42 -12.60 21.84 -9.65
CA ALA A 42 -12.17 22.04 -8.27
C ALA A 42 -11.71 23.49 -8.02
N LYS A 43 -10.94 24.06 -8.94
CA LYS A 43 -10.49 25.45 -8.87
C LYS A 43 -11.64 26.44 -8.95
N LYS A 44 -12.60 26.20 -9.85
CA LYS A 44 -13.81 27.03 -9.96
C LYS A 44 -14.65 26.96 -8.68
N SER A 45 -14.89 25.76 -8.14
CA SER A 45 -15.56 25.57 -6.85
C SER A 45 -14.85 26.34 -5.73
N PHE A 46 -13.52 26.24 -5.66
CA PHE A 46 -12.70 26.94 -4.67
C PHE A 46 -12.79 28.46 -4.74
N THR A 47 -12.98 29.05 -5.93
CA THR A 47 -13.16 30.50 -6.06
C THR A 47 -14.49 30.97 -5.50
N PHE A 48 -15.53 30.13 -5.54
CA PHE A 48 -16.84 30.44 -4.97
C PHE A 48 -16.88 30.20 -3.46
N ASP A 49 -16.29 29.08 -3.00
CA ASP A 49 -16.22 28.75 -1.58
C ASP A 49 -14.88 28.08 -1.23
N PRO A 50 -13.92 28.82 -0.71
CA PRO A 50 -12.66 28.27 -0.22
C PRO A 50 -12.78 27.36 1.01
N TYR A 51 -13.93 27.38 1.68
CA TYR A 51 -14.21 26.61 2.90
C TYR A 51 -15.01 25.33 2.65
N ASN A 52 -15.13 24.90 1.40
CA ASN A 52 -15.73 23.59 1.06
C ASN A 52 -14.69 22.48 1.28
N ALA A 53 -14.91 21.64 2.32
CA ALA A 53 -13.97 20.56 2.69
C ALA A 53 -13.76 19.52 1.59
N PRO A 54 -14.81 18.95 0.94
CA PRO A 54 -14.65 18.02 -0.19
C PRO A 54 -13.82 18.59 -1.32
N ASN A 55 -14.00 19.86 -1.65
CA ASN A 55 -13.26 20.50 -2.72
C ASN A 55 -11.77 20.70 -2.38
N ASN A 56 -11.47 21.11 -1.16
CA ASN A 56 -10.09 21.16 -0.68
C ASN A 56 -9.43 19.78 -0.74
N PHE A 57 -10.16 18.72 -0.37
CA PHE A 57 -9.67 17.36 -0.49
C PHE A 57 -9.36 16.99 -1.95
N ASN A 58 -10.28 17.25 -2.89
CA ASN A 58 -10.07 16.97 -4.32
C ASN A 58 -8.84 17.70 -4.89
N ILE A 59 -8.65 18.97 -4.55
CA ILE A 59 -7.46 19.73 -4.95
C ILE A 59 -6.20 19.08 -4.35
N GLY A 60 -6.23 18.69 -3.08
CA GLY A 60 -5.13 17.98 -2.43
C GLY A 60 -4.77 16.67 -3.16
N GLN A 61 -5.76 15.87 -3.56
CA GLN A 61 -5.53 14.66 -4.36
C GLN A 61 -4.88 14.95 -5.72
N ILE A 62 -5.32 15.98 -6.42
CA ILE A 62 -4.73 16.38 -7.69
C ILE A 62 -3.25 16.70 -7.53
N TYR A 63 -2.90 17.48 -6.50
CA TYR A 63 -1.51 17.81 -6.20
C TYR A 63 -0.67 16.58 -5.81
N ALA A 64 -1.24 15.66 -5.01
CA ALA A 64 -0.53 14.47 -4.55
C ALA A 64 -0.29 13.46 -5.68
N LEU A 65 -1.35 13.08 -6.42
CA LEU A 65 -1.33 11.92 -7.30
C LEU A 65 -0.90 12.26 -8.73
N TYR A 66 -1.20 13.47 -9.21
CA TYR A 66 -1.01 13.80 -10.61
C TYR A 66 0.07 14.87 -10.85
N LEU A 67 0.24 15.81 -9.91
CA LEU A 67 1.23 16.87 -10.04
C LEU A 67 2.51 16.59 -9.25
N ASN A 68 2.52 15.52 -8.44
CA ASN A 68 3.64 15.14 -7.57
C ASN A 68 4.17 16.32 -6.74
N GLN A 69 3.25 17.09 -6.13
CA GLN A 69 3.54 18.25 -5.30
C GLN A 69 3.03 18.03 -3.87
N PRO A 70 3.76 17.25 -3.03
CA PRO A 70 3.29 16.86 -1.70
C PRO A 70 3.05 18.04 -0.76
N ASP A 71 3.85 19.11 -0.83
CA ASP A 71 3.67 20.29 0.01
C ASP A 71 2.37 21.05 -0.32
N SER A 72 2.03 21.14 -1.59
CA SER A 72 0.76 21.73 -2.02
C SER A 72 -0.41 20.85 -1.60
N ALA A 73 -0.30 19.53 -1.79
CA ALA A 73 -1.30 18.56 -1.37
C ALA A 73 -1.57 18.65 0.14
N LYS A 74 -0.51 18.66 0.95
CA LYS A 74 -0.57 18.79 2.41
C LYS A 74 -1.38 20.02 2.82
N LYS A 75 -1.08 21.18 2.24
CA LYS A 75 -1.80 22.43 2.53
C LYS A 75 -3.32 22.30 2.31
N TYR A 76 -3.75 21.65 1.24
CA TYR A 76 -5.16 21.49 0.94
C TYR A 76 -5.83 20.41 1.79
N PHE A 77 -5.13 19.32 2.10
CA PHE A 77 -5.65 18.32 3.05
C PHE A 77 -5.78 18.89 4.47
N GLU A 78 -4.81 19.69 4.94
CA GLU A 78 -4.90 20.38 6.23
C GLU A 78 -6.07 21.36 6.28
N ARG A 79 -6.38 22.04 5.17
CA ARG A 79 -7.58 22.88 5.09
C ARG A 79 -8.85 22.06 5.17
N ALA A 80 -8.93 20.94 4.47
CA ALA A 80 -10.09 20.06 4.51
C ALA A 80 -10.39 19.57 5.93
N ILE A 81 -9.38 19.05 6.65
CA ILE A 81 -9.55 18.58 8.02
C ILE A 81 -9.78 19.72 9.03
N LYS A 82 -9.28 20.94 8.75
CA LYS A 82 -9.57 22.10 9.61
C LYS A 82 -11.03 22.54 9.52
N ILE A 83 -11.65 22.37 8.36
CA ILE A 83 -13.06 22.69 8.12
C ILE A 83 -13.96 21.66 8.80
N GLU A 84 -13.67 20.37 8.62
CA GLU A 84 -14.46 19.25 9.15
C GLU A 84 -13.59 18.24 9.93
N PRO A 85 -13.06 18.60 11.12
CA PRO A 85 -12.04 17.79 11.81
C PRO A 85 -12.58 16.45 12.37
N TYR A 86 -13.88 16.36 12.61
CA TYR A 86 -14.55 15.19 13.20
C TYR A 86 -15.49 14.47 12.23
N SER A 87 -15.45 14.84 10.95
CA SER A 87 -16.26 14.20 9.91
C SER A 87 -15.60 12.91 9.43
N ILE A 88 -16.40 11.86 9.27
CA ILE A 88 -15.97 10.62 8.60
C ILE A 88 -15.52 10.89 7.15
N LYS A 89 -15.99 11.99 6.53
CA LYS A 89 -15.55 12.42 5.19
C LYS A 89 -14.09 12.91 5.18
N SER A 90 -13.55 13.29 6.33
CA SER A 90 -12.16 13.76 6.46
C SER A 90 -11.15 12.62 6.65
N VAL A 91 -11.60 11.38 6.82
CA VAL A 91 -10.73 10.20 6.99
C VAL A 91 -9.72 10.05 5.85
N PRO A 92 -10.09 10.15 4.56
CA PRO A 92 -9.12 10.08 3.47
C PRO A 92 -8.06 11.18 3.51
N ALA A 93 -8.42 12.39 3.97
CA ALA A 93 -7.45 13.49 4.13
C ALA A 93 -6.45 13.20 5.26
N TYR A 94 -6.90 12.63 6.38
CA TYR A 94 -6.02 12.20 7.46
C TYR A 94 -5.04 11.10 7.01
N ILE A 95 -5.49 10.13 6.22
CA ILE A 95 -4.63 9.07 5.67
C ILE A 95 -3.57 9.67 4.74
N ASN A 96 -3.98 10.52 3.79
CA ASN A 96 -3.03 11.16 2.87
C ASN A 96 -2.00 12.03 3.60
N LEU A 97 -2.43 12.77 4.64
CA LEU A 97 -1.51 13.54 5.48
C LEU A 97 -0.54 12.63 6.22
N ALA A 98 -0.98 11.49 6.75
CA ALA A 98 -0.11 10.53 7.42
C ALA A 98 0.96 9.98 6.45
N ILE A 99 0.59 9.66 5.22
CA ILE A 99 1.53 9.21 4.17
C ILE A 99 2.53 10.31 3.82
N ILE A 100 2.06 11.54 3.57
CA ILE A 100 2.94 12.66 3.21
C ILE A 100 3.94 12.96 4.34
N GLU A 101 3.48 12.99 5.59
CA GLU A 101 4.34 13.24 6.75
C GLU A 101 5.33 12.09 6.97
N GLY A 102 4.90 10.83 6.78
CA GLY A 102 5.77 9.66 6.87
C GLY A 102 6.90 9.72 5.84
N ASN A 103 6.57 9.98 4.58
CA ASN A 103 7.54 10.12 3.49
C ASN A 103 8.50 11.30 3.69
N SER A 104 8.06 12.34 4.39
CA SER A 104 8.89 13.50 4.74
C SER A 104 9.73 13.30 6.01
N GLY A 105 9.65 12.13 6.65
CA GLY A 105 10.35 11.82 7.90
C GLY A 105 9.70 12.40 9.17
N ASN A 106 8.55 13.04 9.07
CA ASN A 106 7.82 13.63 10.20
C ASN A 106 6.97 12.57 10.93
N LEU A 107 7.62 11.51 11.45
CA LEU A 107 6.98 10.29 11.95
C LEU A 107 5.93 10.53 13.04
N GLN A 108 6.13 11.57 13.88
CA GLN A 108 5.17 11.90 14.94
C GLN A 108 3.84 12.45 14.38
N ASN A 109 3.90 13.28 13.35
CA ASN A 109 2.70 13.79 12.69
C ASN A 109 2.01 12.69 11.91
N ALA A 110 2.77 11.85 11.20
CA ALA A 110 2.23 10.67 10.51
C ALA A 110 1.43 9.79 11.46
N TYR A 111 1.99 9.44 12.61
CA TYR A 111 1.32 8.67 13.64
C TYR A 111 0.02 9.34 14.14
N LYS A 112 0.08 10.64 14.45
CA LYS A 112 -1.08 11.41 14.92
C LYS A 112 -2.23 11.42 13.90
N TYR A 113 -1.92 11.62 12.61
CA TYR A 113 -2.94 11.60 11.57
C TYR A 113 -3.51 10.20 11.35
N ALA A 114 -2.67 9.16 11.37
CA ALA A 114 -3.12 7.78 11.28
C ALA A 114 -4.08 7.38 12.42
N GLN A 115 -3.73 7.75 13.66
CA GLN A 115 -4.63 7.54 14.82
C GLN A 115 -5.98 8.23 14.64
N LYS A 116 -5.98 9.46 14.09
CA LYS A 116 -7.22 10.20 13.88
C LYS A 116 -8.12 9.56 12.83
N ALA A 117 -7.55 8.94 11.80
CA ALA A 117 -8.31 8.19 10.80
C ALA A 117 -9.04 7.00 11.43
N VAL A 118 -8.35 6.19 12.24
CA VAL A 118 -8.95 5.04 12.97
C VAL A 118 -9.99 5.50 13.99
N GLU A 119 -9.72 6.59 14.73
CA GLU A 119 -10.67 7.14 15.71
C GLU A 119 -12.02 7.50 15.07
N LEU A 120 -12.00 8.01 13.84
CA LEU A 120 -13.19 8.40 13.10
C LEU A 120 -13.94 7.21 12.46
N LYS A 121 -13.23 6.13 12.12
CA LYS A 121 -13.79 4.91 11.52
C LYS A 121 -13.13 3.64 12.08
N PRO A 122 -13.40 3.27 13.33
CA PRO A 122 -12.74 2.15 13.98
C PRO A 122 -13.15 0.77 13.44
N GLU A 123 -14.34 0.65 12.85
CA GLU A 123 -14.90 -0.60 12.33
C GLU A 123 -14.86 -0.67 10.79
N ASP A 124 -13.90 0.02 10.16
CA ASP A 124 -13.64 -0.05 8.72
C ASP A 124 -12.32 -0.82 8.51
N ASP A 125 -12.39 -2.03 7.95
CA ASP A 125 -11.25 -2.92 7.75
C ASP A 125 -10.19 -2.30 6.84
N GLY A 126 -10.61 -1.64 5.75
CA GLY A 126 -9.72 -0.94 4.84
C GLY A 126 -8.96 0.20 5.52
N ILE A 127 -9.61 0.96 6.41
CA ILE A 127 -8.95 2.02 7.18
C ILE A 127 -7.94 1.43 8.17
N GLN A 128 -8.31 0.36 8.87
CA GLN A 128 -7.40 -0.34 9.78
C GLN A 128 -6.17 -0.88 9.03
N TYR A 129 -6.36 -1.46 7.86
CA TYR A 129 -5.28 -1.95 7.01
C TYR A 129 -4.36 -0.81 6.52
N ASN A 130 -4.92 0.27 5.95
CA ASN A 130 -4.14 1.41 5.48
C ASN A 130 -3.32 2.05 6.61
N VAL A 131 -3.93 2.17 7.81
CA VAL A 131 -3.23 2.69 8.98
C VAL A 131 -2.15 1.73 9.45
N ALA A 132 -2.38 0.40 9.39
CA ALA A 132 -1.36 -0.58 9.71
C ALA A 132 -0.14 -0.48 8.79
N GLN A 133 -0.35 -0.26 7.47
CA GLN A 133 0.75 -0.02 6.52
C GLN A 133 1.56 1.23 6.92
N ILE A 134 0.89 2.37 7.12
CA ILE A 134 1.53 3.62 7.53
C ILE A 134 2.33 3.43 8.84
N LEU A 135 1.74 2.74 9.82
CA LEU A 135 2.39 2.49 11.11
C LEU A 135 3.61 1.57 10.96
N SER A 136 3.56 0.60 10.06
CA SER A 136 4.69 -0.25 9.71
C SER A 136 5.82 0.57 9.09
N ASP A 137 5.53 1.40 8.09
CA ASP A 137 6.49 2.24 7.38
C ASP A 137 7.23 3.21 8.34
N ILE A 138 6.52 3.74 9.33
CA ILE A 138 7.11 4.60 10.36
C ILE A 138 7.65 3.83 11.57
N GLN A 139 7.83 2.51 11.44
CA GLN A 139 8.41 1.62 12.46
C GLN A 139 7.64 1.54 13.79
N LYS A 140 6.34 1.83 13.77
CA LYS A 140 5.42 1.63 14.89
C LYS A 140 4.82 0.21 14.85
N THR A 141 5.70 -0.80 14.87
CA THR A 141 5.36 -2.19 14.56
C THR A 141 4.32 -2.80 15.50
N LYS A 142 4.30 -2.43 16.79
CA LYS A 142 3.28 -2.93 17.74
C LYS A 142 1.90 -2.39 17.43
N GLU A 143 1.81 -1.11 17.15
CA GLU A 143 0.58 -0.43 16.78
C GLU A 143 0.10 -0.91 15.40
N ALA A 144 1.03 -1.12 14.45
CA ALA A 144 0.74 -1.70 13.14
C ALA A 144 0.13 -3.11 13.27
N LEU A 145 0.73 -3.97 14.12
CA LEU A 145 0.22 -5.31 14.38
C LEU A 145 -1.18 -5.29 15.00
N SER A 146 -1.48 -4.34 15.88
CA SER A 146 -2.81 -4.15 16.46
C SER A 146 -3.82 -3.76 15.38
N ALA A 147 -3.50 -2.78 14.55
CA ALA A 147 -4.39 -2.28 13.50
C ALA A 147 -4.68 -3.37 12.45
N VAL A 148 -3.66 -4.08 11.93
CA VAL A 148 -3.88 -5.16 10.95
C VAL A 148 -4.65 -6.34 11.56
N SER A 149 -4.45 -6.63 12.85
CA SER A 149 -5.24 -7.66 13.53
C SER A 149 -6.71 -7.28 13.64
N LYS A 150 -7.01 -5.99 13.85
CA LYS A 150 -8.38 -5.48 13.82
C LYS A 150 -9.00 -5.55 12.42
N ALA A 151 -8.23 -5.25 11.37
CA ALA A 151 -8.69 -5.43 9.99
C ALA A 151 -9.10 -6.88 9.71
N ILE A 152 -8.27 -7.86 10.16
CA ILE A 152 -8.56 -9.30 10.05
C ILE A 152 -9.81 -9.70 10.85
N GLU A 153 -10.01 -9.15 12.04
CA GLU A 153 -11.22 -9.41 12.83
C GLU A 153 -12.50 -8.96 12.11
N ILE A 154 -12.43 -7.82 11.43
CA ILE A 154 -13.57 -7.26 10.69
C ILE A 154 -13.82 -8.04 9.40
N ASN A 155 -12.77 -8.32 8.64
CA ASN A 155 -12.83 -9.05 7.37
C ASN A 155 -11.74 -10.11 7.28
N PRO A 156 -12.00 -11.35 7.71
CA PRO A 156 -11.00 -12.42 7.75
C PRO A 156 -10.73 -13.09 6.39
N ALA A 157 -11.37 -12.66 5.31
CA ALA A 157 -11.20 -13.27 3.99
C ALA A 157 -10.11 -12.59 3.13
N GLU A 158 -9.63 -11.42 3.52
CA GLU A 158 -8.65 -10.65 2.76
C GLU A 158 -7.23 -11.14 3.03
N VAL A 159 -6.61 -11.78 2.03
CA VAL A 159 -5.27 -12.36 2.15
C VAL A 159 -4.19 -11.31 2.37
N GLU A 160 -4.36 -10.11 1.83
CA GLU A 160 -3.46 -8.98 1.99
C GLU A 160 -3.27 -8.56 3.45
N TYR A 161 -4.31 -8.71 4.28
CA TYR A 161 -4.20 -8.37 5.71
C TYR A 161 -3.28 -9.34 6.44
N TYR A 162 -3.38 -10.63 6.13
CA TYR A 162 -2.46 -11.64 6.67
C TYR A 162 -1.05 -11.46 6.14
N ASN A 163 -0.89 -11.12 4.86
CA ASN A 163 0.42 -10.85 4.29
C ASN A 163 1.11 -9.68 5.00
N LEU A 164 0.40 -8.57 5.22
CA LEU A 164 0.93 -7.43 5.98
C LEU A 164 1.26 -7.84 7.43
N LYS A 165 0.37 -8.60 8.10
CA LYS A 165 0.62 -9.11 9.45
C LYS A 165 1.87 -9.96 9.51
N GLY A 166 2.05 -10.85 8.53
CA GLY A 166 3.25 -11.68 8.40
C GLY A 166 4.52 -10.85 8.22
N ALA A 167 4.49 -9.82 7.36
CA ALA A 167 5.60 -8.91 7.14
C ALA A 167 5.96 -8.14 8.42
N ILE A 168 4.99 -7.59 9.15
CA ILE A 168 5.22 -6.93 10.44
C ILE A 168 5.85 -7.90 11.45
N LEU A 169 5.43 -9.16 11.48
CA LEU A 169 6.01 -10.17 12.36
C LEU A 169 7.45 -10.52 11.99
N ILE A 170 7.81 -10.48 10.69
CA ILE A 170 9.21 -10.60 10.21
C ILE A 170 10.05 -9.44 10.78
N ASP A 171 9.58 -8.20 10.66
CA ASP A 171 10.28 -7.02 11.17
C ASP A 171 10.48 -7.09 12.70
N MET A 172 9.55 -7.73 13.39
CA MET A 172 9.66 -8.04 14.83
C MET A 172 10.52 -9.26 15.14
N GLN A 173 11.09 -9.94 14.16
CA GLN A 173 11.84 -11.21 14.25
C GLN A 173 11.02 -12.37 14.85
N LYS A 174 9.70 -12.30 14.78
CA LYS A 174 8.78 -13.32 15.29
C LYS A 174 8.50 -14.38 14.22
N PHE A 175 9.55 -15.00 13.71
CA PHE A 175 9.50 -15.90 12.56
C PHE A 175 8.50 -17.05 12.70
N ASN A 176 8.39 -17.67 13.89
CA ASN A 176 7.44 -18.77 14.10
C ASN A 176 5.97 -18.32 14.03
N GLU A 177 5.66 -17.09 14.45
CA GLU A 177 4.33 -16.51 14.31
C GLU A 177 4.06 -16.14 12.84
N ALA A 178 5.04 -15.54 12.15
CA ALA A 178 4.95 -15.18 10.73
C ALA A 178 4.71 -16.41 9.84
N ILE A 179 5.42 -17.52 10.06
CA ILE A 179 5.22 -18.80 9.34
C ILE A 179 3.75 -19.23 9.40
N LYS A 180 3.13 -19.21 10.59
CA LYS A 180 1.72 -19.60 10.75
C LYS A 180 0.80 -18.69 9.95
N VAL A 181 1.05 -17.39 9.99
CA VAL A 181 0.25 -16.39 9.27
C VAL A 181 0.37 -16.57 7.75
N PHE A 182 1.58 -16.83 7.22
CA PHE A 182 1.74 -17.08 5.78
C PHE A 182 1.14 -18.41 5.34
N HIS A 183 1.10 -19.44 6.20
CA HIS A 183 0.32 -20.65 5.90
C HIS A 183 -1.17 -20.33 5.81
N THR A 184 -1.72 -19.46 6.67
CA THR A 184 -3.11 -18.99 6.53
C THR A 184 -3.32 -18.23 5.21
N CYS A 185 -2.37 -17.41 4.75
CA CYS A 185 -2.46 -16.81 3.40
C CYS A 185 -2.62 -17.89 2.29
N ILE A 186 -1.84 -18.96 2.36
CA ILE A 186 -1.88 -20.07 1.38
C ILE A 186 -3.19 -20.86 1.49
N GLU A 187 -3.78 -20.99 2.69
CA GLU A 187 -5.09 -21.62 2.88
C GLU A 187 -6.22 -20.78 2.27
N ILE A 188 -6.16 -19.45 2.42
CA ILE A 188 -7.14 -18.51 1.83
C ILE A 188 -6.97 -18.44 0.31
N GLU A 189 -5.74 -18.23 -0.16
CA GLU A 189 -5.40 -18.11 -1.58
C GLU A 189 -4.15 -18.94 -1.91
N PRO A 190 -4.35 -20.19 -2.42
CA PRO A 190 -3.25 -21.10 -2.71
C PRO A 190 -2.23 -20.61 -3.74
N ASN A 191 -2.59 -19.61 -4.55
CA ASN A 191 -1.71 -19.04 -5.56
C ASN A 191 -1.10 -17.69 -5.14
N PHE A 192 -1.24 -17.30 -3.87
CA PHE A 192 -0.68 -16.05 -3.36
C PHE A 192 0.85 -16.11 -3.25
N GLY A 193 1.54 -15.71 -4.31
CA GLY A 193 2.99 -15.82 -4.46
C GLY A 193 3.80 -15.12 -3.35
N GLY A 194 3.28 -14.00 -2.81
CA GLY A 194 3.91 -13.26 -1.72
C GLY A 194 4.09 -14.09 -0.44
N ALA A 195 3.15 -14.96 -0.10
CA ALA A 195 3.28 -15.83 1.08
C ALA A 195 4.41 -16.86 0.89
N TYR A 196 4.52 -17.44 -0.29
CA TYR A 196 5.61 -18.38 -0.60
C TYR A 196 6.97 -17.68 -0.56
N TYR A 197 7.07 -16.49 -1.12
CA TYR A 197 8.29 -15.69 -1.08
C TYR A 197 8.73 -15.40 0.37
N ASN A 198 7.81 -14.94 1.21
CA ASN A 198 8.09 -14.61 2.61
C ASN A 198 8.44 -15.86 3.44
N LEU A 199 7.81 -17.01 3.19
CA LEU A 199 8.21 -18.28 3.79
C LEU A 199 9.63 -18.68 3.35
N GLY A 200 9.96 -18.51 2.06
CA GLY A 200 11.31 -18.72 1.54
C GLY A 200 12.34 -17.87 2.28
N TYR A 201 12.03 -16.58 2.48
CA TYR A 201 12.87 -15.67 3.23
C TYR A 201 13.07 -16.13 4.69
N ILE A 202 11.99 -16.41 5.41
CA ILE A 202 12.05 -16.81 6.82
C ILE A 202 12.87 -18.09 7.01
N TYR A 203 12.64 -19.12 6.18
CA TYR A 203 13.42 -20.35 6.28
C TYR A 203 14.89 -20.16 5.94
N GLY A 204 15.21 -19.22 5.05
CA GLY A 204 16.58 -18.80 4.76
C GLY A 204 17.28 -18.15 5.97
N GLU A 205 16.57 -17.26 6.70
CA GLU A 205 17.04 -16.64 7.93
C GLU A 205 17.23 -17.67 9.07
N LEU A 206 16.38 -18.68 9.11
CA LEU A 206 16.51 -19.80 10.05
C LEU A 206 17.55 -20.85 9.62
N ASN A 207 18.30 -20.60 8.53
CA ASN A 207 19.29 -21.51 7.95
C ASN A 207 18.73 -22.86 7.48
N ASN A 208 17.41 -22.96 7.31
CA ASN A 208 16.76 -24.12 6.70
C ASN A 208 16.70 -23.96 5.18
N TYR A 209 17.85 -24.11 4.54
CA TYR A 209 18.02 -23.82 3.10
C TYR A 209 17.13 -24.69 2.21
N GLU A 210 16.85 -25.94 2.60
CA GLU A 210 16.00 -26.83 1.81
C GLU A 210 14.54 -26.34 1.77
N GLN A 211 13.99 -25.93 2.93
CA GLN A 211 12.65 -25.36 2.97
C GLN A 211 12.60 -23.98 2.27
N SER A 212 13.64 -23.18 2.43
CA SER A 212 13.76 -21.90 1.75
C SER A 212 13.71 -22.06 0.23
N ILE A 213 14.50 -22.98 -0.32
CA ILE A 213 14.53 -23.33 -1.76
C ILE A 213 13.15 -23.82 -2.21
N TYR A 214 12.50 -24.70 -1.43
CA TYR A 214 11.16 -25.20 -1.74
C TYR A 214 10.15 -24.06 -1.90
N PHE A 215 10.11 -23.13 -0.93
CA PHE A 215 9.13 -22.05 -0.95
C PHE A 215 9.46 -20.99 -2.01
N TYR A 216 10.73 -20.63 -2.25
CA TYR A 216 11.09 -19.75 -3.35
C TYR A 216 10.73 -20.36 -4.72
N ASN A 217 10.92 -21.68 -4.92
CA ASN A 217 10.46 -22.34 -6.13
C ASN A 217 8.93 -22.25 -6.31
N LYS A 218 8.16 -22.30 -5.20
CA LYS A 218 6.72 -22.05 -5.25
C LYS A 218 6.40 -20.61 -5.65
N ALA A 219 7.13 -19.63 -5.14
CA ALA A 219 6.97 -18.22 -5.52
C ALA A 219 7.30 -17.98 -7.01
N VAL A 220 8.36 -18.62 -7.53
CA VAL A 220 8.70 -18.61 -8.97
C VAL A 220 7.54 -19.20 -9.81
N GLN A 221 6.94 -20.32 -9.38
CA GLN A 221 5.79 -20.94 -10.08
C GLN A 221 4.57 -20.01 -10.11
N GLN A 222 4.42 -19.11 -9.14
CA GLN A 222 3.36 -18.08 -9.10
C GLN A 222 3.77 -16.79 -9.81
N ASN A 223 4.95 -16.76 -10.40
CA ASN A 223 5.51 -15.59 -11.09
C ASN A 223 5.57 -14.32 -10.20
N PHE A 224 5.78 -14.53 -8.89
CA PHE A 224 5.84 -13.43 -7.92
C PHE A 224 7.23 -12.80 -7.91
N ASP A 225 7.31 -11.50 -8.23
CA ASP A 225 8.56 -10.72 -8.28
C ASP A 225 9.73 -11.58 -8.81
N LEU A 226 9.54 -12.07 -10.04
CA LEU A 226 10.30 -13.19 -10.58
C LEU A 226 11.82 -12.95 -10.53
N GLU A 227 12.25 -11.74 -10.89
CA GLU A 227 13.68 -11.40 -10.89
C GLU A 227 14.29 -11.46 -9.48
N ALA A 228 13.61 -10.86 -8.49
CA ALA A 228 14.10 -10.87 -7.11
C ALA A 228 14.01 -12.27 -6.50
N THR A 229 12.95 -13.01 -6.81
CA THR A 229 12.74 -14.38 -6.32
C THR A 229 13.80 -15.33 -6.83
N LEU A 230 14.17 -15.27 -8.12
CA LEU A 230 15.23 -16.08 -8.72
C LEU A 230 16.59 -15.80 -8.07
N VAL A 231 16.89 -14.53 -7.80
CA VAL A 231 18.16 -14.17 -7.12
C VAL A 231 18.19 -14.72 -5.70
N ASN A 232 17.10 -14.57 -4.94
CA ASN A 232 17.02 -15.08 -3.57
C ASN A 232 17.07 -16.62 -3.53
N LEU A 233 16.38 -17.29 -4.45
CA LEU A 233 16.45 -18.74 -4.64
C LEU A 233 17.90 -19.19 -4.87
N ALA A 234 18.60 -18.57 -5.82
CA ALA A 234 19.99 -18.89 -6.13
C ALA A 234 20.92 -18.68 -4.94
N LEU A 235 20.70 -17.62 -4.13
CA LEU A 235 21.49 -17.40 -2.92
C LEU A 235 21.31 -18.55 -1.89
N GLN A 236 20.09 -19.07 -1.73
CA GLN A 236 19.87 -20.21 -0.84
C GLN A 236 20.46 -21.52 -1.43
N GLU A 237 20.38 -21.70 -2.75
CA GLU A 237 21.00 -22.83 -3.42
C GLU A 237 22.54 -22.83 -3.29
N ILE A 238 23.17 -21.65 -3.37
CA ILE A 238 24.62 -21.50 -3.08
C ILE A 238 24.92 -21.94 -1.65
N LYS A 239 24.13 -21.49 -0.66
CA LYS A 239 24.31 -21.89 0.74
C LYS A 239 24.09 -23.39 0.96
N ALA A 240 23.22 -24.00 0.16
CA ALA A 240 22.93 -25.45 0.15
C ALA A 240 23.90 -26.27 -0.73
N ASN A 241 24.99 -25.66 -1.25
CA ASN A 241 25.96 -26.26 -2.17
C ASN A 241 25.37 -26.77 -3.50
N LYS A 242 24.22 -26.23 -3.95
CA LYS A 242 23.56 -26.54 -5.22
C LYS A 242 24.01 -25.58 -6.33
N LYS A 243 25.33 -25.53 -6.60
CA LYS A 243 25.93 -24.51 -7.47
C LYS A 243 25.36 -24.48 -8.89
N ALA A 244 25.12 -25.64 -9.52
CA ALA A 244 24.65 -25.71 -10.90
C ALA A 244 23.24 -25.08 -11.05
N SER A 245 22.34 -25.41 -10.15
CA SER A 245 20.96 -24.85 -10.09
C SER A 245 21.01 -23.33 -9.83
N ALA A 246 21.81 -22.91 -8.85
CA ALA A 246 21.99 -21.49 -8.53
C ALA A 246 22.43 -20.66 -9.73
N CYS A 247 23.39 -21.19 -10.51
CA CYS A 247 23.88 -20.49 -11.69
C CYS A 247 22.85 -20.42 -12.81
N ALA A 248 22.00 -21.43 -12.96
CA ALA A 248 20.89 -21.39 -13.92
C ALA A 248 19.89 -20.27 -13.54
N HIS A 249 19.49 -20.18 -12.28
CA HIS A 249 18.56 -19.15 -11.82
C HIS A 249 19.16 -17.74 -11.86
N LEU A 250 20.46 -17.59 -11.57
CA LEU A 250 21.16 -16.30 -11.74
C LEU A 250 21.20 -15.87 -13.20
N GLU A 251 21.46 -16.80 -14.13
CA GLU A 251 21.44 -16.50 -15.56
C GLU A 251 20.05 -16.07 -16.01
N GLU A 252 19.00 -16.77 -15.57
CA GLU A 252 17.60 -16.42 -15.86
C GLU A 252 17.27 -15.01 -15.32
N ALA A 253 17.61 -14.69 -14.07
CA ALA A 253 17.41 -13.37 -13.49
C ALA A 253 18.18 -12.28 -14.26
N TYR A 254 19.39 -12.59 -14.74
CA TYR A 254 20.19 -11.67 -15.55
C TYR A 254 19.53 -11.37 -16.91
N GLN A 255 18.98 -12.39 -17.57
CA GLN A 255 18.25 -12.25 -18.83
C GLN A 255 16.94 -11.43 -18.65
N LEU A 256 16.34 -11.48 -17.47
CA LEU A 256 15.16 -10.67 -17.09
C LEU A 256 15.52 -9.20 -16.74
N GLY A 257 16.80 -8.83 -16.76
CA GLY A 257 17.22 -7.44 -16.56
C GLY A 257 18.03 -7.16 -15.27
N ARG A 258 18.22 -8.15 -14.39
CA ARG A 258 19.02 -7.99 -13.15
C ARG A 258 20.52 -7.97 -13.45
N THR A 259 20.98 -6.90 -14.11
CA THR A 259 22.41 -6.77 -14.49
C THR A 259 23.35 -6.52 -13.31
N ASP A 260 22.82 -6.07 -12.19
CA ASP A 260 23.52 -5.82 -10.91
C ASP A 260 24.10 -7.10 -10.28
N ILE A 261 23.59 -8.30 -10.64
CA ILE A 261 24.05 -9.60 -10.09
C ILE A 261 25.29 -10.16 -10.80
N LYS A 262 25.82 -9.50 -11.83
CA LYS A 262 27.01 -9.96 -12.58
C LYS A 262 28.23 -10.27 -11.70
N PRO A 263 28.56 -9.50 -10.65
CA PRO A 263 29.63 -9.86 -9.71
C PRO A 263 29.35 -11.18 -8.97
N LEU A 264 28.09 -11.45 -8.60
CA LEU A 264 27.69 -12.70 -7.95
C LEU A 264 27.90 -13.90 -8.87
N MET A 265 27.45 -13.79 -10.13
CA MET A 265 27.66 -14.81 -11.16
C MET A 265 29.13 -15.09 -11.38
N ASN A 266 29.97 -14.04 -11.49
CA ASN A 266 31.43 -14.19 -11.66
C ASN A 266 32.12 -14.90 -10.49
N LYS A 267 31.58 -14.75 -9.29
CA LYS A 267 32.09 -15.38 -8.07
C LYS A 267 31.71 -16.87 -7.98
N TYR A 268 30.51 -17.23 -8.34
CA TYR A 268 29.99 -18.56 -8.08
C TYR A 268 29.79 -19.43 -9.33
N CYS A 269 29.67 -18.84 -10.53
CA CYS A 269 29.31 -19.56 -11.75
C CYS A 269 30.45 -19.73 -12.76
N LYS A 270 31.71 -19.60 -12.29
CA LYS A 270 32.90 -19.93 -13.07
C LYS A 270 33.25 -21.39 -12.94
#